data_c0f072e255b1e6c69b81b303f9c3913c
#
_entry.id   c0f072e255b1e6c69b81b303f9c3913c
#
_cell.length_a   1.000
_cell.length_b   1.000
_cell.length_c   1.000
_cell.angle_alpha   90.00
_cell.angle_beta   90.00
_cell.angle_gamma   90.00
#
_symmetry.space_group_name_H-M   'P 1'
#
loop_
_entity.id
_entity.type
_entity.pdbx_description
1 polymer ?
#
loop_
_entity_poly.entity_id
_entity_poly.type
_entity_poly.pdbx_seq_one_letter_code
_entity_poly.pdbx_strand_id
1 'polypeptide(L)'
;MACNNQHTETDIIIQNLPISQGGFERHKCVSCAYEIGLENGTNKTLNFNLEDVISNLPESQKGNRRHRSATEAYTLGFFHGLNGSNNHLVIKDKLQMANQMRDFGLYSIARGVVNCTFSESGNPYSHAMGLVQVANGFEVLIKSRIVEEHPLLIFTKTPKDIHIADGDMKIEDLLEYGQTIMYSELPDRLWATTGYKISDIELFKKFGKIRNQVIHFSIPNEDINDITLKYTFQIIEKFINDNWDTTILEYTSEFDDAYLEYVFEQLERLNISIDYSVDESFNLIKND
;
A
#
# COMPACT_ATOMS: atom_id res chain seq x y z
N MET A 1 19.72 -33.92 2.79
CA MET A 1 18.97 -34.24 1.55
C MET A 1 18.47 -32.94 0.94
N ALA A 2 18.49 -32.81 -0.40
CA ALA A 2 17.93 -31.64 -1.06
C ALA A 2 16.40 -31.61 -0.93
N CYS A 3 15.81 -30.42 -0.78
CA CYS A 3 14.36 -30.25 -0.72
C CYS A 3 13.76 -30.42 -2.13
N ASN A 4 12.88 -31.39 -2.29
CA ASN A 4 12.18 -31.67 -3.55
C ASN A 4 10.71 -31.19 -3.53
N ASN A 5 10.26 -30.52 -2.45
CA ASN A 5 8.89 -30.06 -2.32
C ASN A 5 8.63 -28.83 -3.20
N GLN A 6 7.43 -28.76 -3.80
CA GLN A 6 6.95 -27.58 -4.49
C GLN A 6 6.31 -26.63 -3.45
N HIS A 7 6.98 -25.53 -3.14
CA HIS A 7 6.52 -24.55 -2.15
C HIS A 7 6.12 -23.24 -2.86
N THR A 8 5.08 -23.26 -3.64
CA THR A 8 4.66 -22.07 -4.42
C THR A 8 3.97 -21.02 -3.56
N GLU A 9 3.32 -21.43 -2.47
CA GLU A 9 2.47 -20.56 -1.67
C GLU A 9 3.22 -19.78 -0.56
N THR A 10 4.38 -20.26 -0.13
CA THR A 10 5.17 -19.64 0.96
C THR A 10 6.15 -18.57 0.47
N ASP A 11 6.32 -18.36 -0.83
CA ASP A 11 7.36 -17.48 -1.37
C ASP A 11 7.19 -16.00 -0.94
N ILE A 12 5.94 -15.51 -0.81
CA ILE A 12 5.65 -14.13 -0.39
C ILE A 12 6.03 -13.93 1.09
N ILE A 13 5.71 -14.89 1.95
CA ILE A 13 6.06 -14.85 3.39
C ILE A 13 7.57 -14.85 3.56
N ILE A 14 8.26 -15.70 2.79
CA ILE A 14 9.70 -15.88 2.87
C ILE A 14 10.47 -14.66 2.43
N GLN A 15 9.98 -13.89 1.46
CA GLN A 15 10.65 -12.69 0.96
C GLN A 15 10.86 -11.62 2.04
N ASN A 16 10.00 -11.58 3.04
CA ASN A 16 10.06 -10.62 4.14
C ASN A 16 10.87 -11.10 5.35
N LEU A 17 11.39 -12.34 5.32
CA LEU A 17 12.20 -12.85 6.42
C LEU A 17 13.64 -12.32 6.33
N PRO A 18 14.31 -12.13 7.49
CA PRO A 18 15.69 -11.69 7.51
C PRO A 18 16.62 -12.64 6.76
N ILE A 19 17.64 -12.07 6.15
CA ILE A 19 18.76 -12.83 5.60
C ILE A 19 19.65 -13.21 6.77
N SER A 20 19.53 -14.47 7.21
CA SER A 20 20.35 -15.05 8.27
C SER A 20 20.83 -16.42 7.84
N GLN A 21 22.10 -16.68 8.03
CA GLN A 21 22.78 -17.91 7.58
C GLN A 21 23.84 -18.32 8.57
N GLY A 22 23.45 -18.58 9.81
CA GLY A 22 24.38 -18.98 10.88
C GLY A 22 24.07 -20.38 11.44
N GLY A 23 25.11 -21.09 11.89
CA GLY A 23 24.99 -22.29 12.72
C GLY A 23 24.18 -23.43 12.07
N PHE A 24 23.26 -23.99 12.83
CA PHE A 24 22.43 -25.15 12.46
C PHE A 24 21.40 -24.84 11.36
N GLU A 25 21.11 -23.56 11.10
CA GLU A 25 20.16 -23.13 10.05
C GLU A 25 20.76 -23.17 8.64
N ARG A 26 22.06 -23.30 8.52
CA ARG A 26 22.78 -23.10 7.26
C ARG A 26 22.24 -23.98 6.13
N HIS A 27 21.79 -23.32 5.06
CA HIS A 27 21.24 -23.93 3.84
C HIS A 27 19.92 -24.70 4.03
N LYS A 28 19.29 -24.63 5.18
CA LYS A 28 18.01 -25.27 5.43
C LYS A 28 16.89 -24.67 4.60
N CYS A 29 15.91 -25.48 4.24
CA CYS A 29 14.76 -25.02 3.48
C CYS A 29 13.79 -24.22 4.36
N VAL A 30 13.72 -22.92 4.13
CA VAL A 30 12.91 -21.98 4.90
C VAL A 30 11.41 -22.27 4.75
N SER A 31 10.97 -22.72 3.56
CA SER A 31 9.57 -23.09 3.34
C SER A 31 9.17 -24.32 4.16
N CYS A 32 10.04 -25.34 4.21
CA CYS A 32 9.79 -26.49 5.07
C CYS A 32 9.75 -26.11 6.55
N ALA A 33 10.61 -25.17 6.98
CA ALA A 33 10.58 -24.65 8.35
C ALA A 33 9.24 -24.03 8.69
N TYR A 34 8.73 -23.16 7.80
CA TYR A 34 7.43 -22.53 7.97
C TYR A 34 6.29 -23.55 8.03
N GLU A 35 6.25 -24.51 7.12
CA GLU A 35 5.20 -25.53 7.05
C GLU A 35 5.17 -26.41 8.31
N ILE A 36 6.33 -26.85 8.81
CA ILE A 36 6.41 -27.61 10.07
C ILE A 36 6.01 -26.73 11.26
N GLY A 37 6.42 -25.44 11.26
CA GLY A 37 5.97 -24.50 12.27
C GLY A 37 4.44 -24.37 12.26
N LEU A 38 3.82 -24.21 11.10
CA LEU A 38 2.37 -24.10 10.92
C LEU A 38 1.64 -25.34 11.46
N GLU A 39 2.12 -26.52 11.11
CA GLU A 39 1.55 -27.78 11.59
C GLU A 39 1.67 -27.91 13.13
N ASN A 40 2.85 -27.63 13.68
CA ASN A 40 3.07 -27.69 15.13
C ASN A 40 2.22 -26.67 15.89
N GLY A 41 2.06 -25.46 15.34
CA GLY A 41 1.20 -24.42 15.91
C GLY A 41 -0.27 -24.84 15.88
N THR A 42 -0.76 -25.36 14.77
CA THR A 42 -2.13 -25.88 14.62
C THR A 42 -2.43 -27.01 15.62
N ASN A 43 -1.48 -27.90 15.79
CA ASN A 43 -1.58 -29.01 16.74
C ASN A 43 -1.23 -28.64 18.19
N LYS A 44 -0.86 -27.35 18.44
CA LYS A 44 -0.44 -26.84 19.75
C LYS A 44 0.70 -27.66 20.39
N THR A 45 1.61 -28.16 19.57
CA THR A 45 2.75 -28.95 19.99
C THR A 45 3.83 -28.04 20.56
N LEU A 46 4.03 -28.06 21.88
CA LEU A 46 4.97 -27.17 22.59
C LEU A 46 6.26 -27.87 23.04
N ASN A 47 6.28 -29.22 23.08
CA ASN A 47 7.43 -29.98 23.57
C ASN A 47 8.33 -30.43 22.43
N PHE A 48 9.16 -29.51 21.91
CA PHE A 48 10.18 -29.82 20.91
C PHE A 48 11.44 -28.98 21.14
N ASN A 49 12.59 -29.49 20.70
CA ASN A 49 13.82 -28.72 20.60
C ASN A 49 13.87 -28.08 19.21
N LEU A 50 13.80 -26.75 19.14
CA LEU A 50 13.78 -26.02 17.87
C LEU A 50 15.04 -26.28 17.04
N GLU A 51 16.22 -26.37 17.68
CA GLU A 51 17.50 -26.68 17.02
C GLU A 51 17.45 -28.04 16.33
N ASP A 52 16.89 -29.06 16.99
CA ASP A 52 16.74 -30.39 16.41
C ASP A 52 15.78 -30.37 15.22
N VAL A 53 14.66 -29.65 15.32
CA VAL A 53 13.71 -29.53 14.23
C VAL A 53 14.37 -28.89 13.00
N ILE A 54 15.02 -27.74 13.18
CA ILE A 54 15.66 -27.01 12.09
C ILE A 54 16.83 -27.80 11.49
N SER A 55 17.65 -28.43 12.32
CA SER A 55 18.81 -29.22 11.87
C SER A 55 18.40 -30.41 11.00
N ASN A 56 17.22 -30.96 11.21
CA ASN A 56 16.69 -32.09 10.44
C ASN A 56 15.97 -31.68 9.13
N LEU A 57 15.80 -30.39 8.89
CA LEU A 57 15.17 -29.90 7.64
C LEU A 57 16.02 -30.25 6.41
N PRO A 58 15.37 -30.48 5.25
CA PRO A 58 16.09 -30.61 3.99
C PRO A 58 16.79 -29.31 3.59
N GLU A 59 17.85 -29.42 2.80
CA GLU A 59 18.56 -28.26 2.27
C GLU A 59 17.88 -27.69 1.02
N SER A 60 17.76 -26.35 0.91
CA SER A 60 17.23 -25.70 -0.27
C SER A 60 18.34 -25.39 -1.28
N GLN A 61 18.04 -25.65 -2.56
CA GLN A 61 18.89 -25.24 -3.69
C GLN A 61 18.49 -23.88 -4.25
N LYS A 62 17.29 -23.35 -3.91
CA LYS A 62 16.81 -22.05 -4.39
C LYS A 62 17.39 -20.94 -3.53
N GLY A 63 18.05 -19.95 -4.16
CA GLY A 63 18.77 -18.87 -3.48
C GLY A 63 17.91 -18.05 -2.51
N ASN A 64 16.68 -17.70 -2.92
CA ASN A 64 15.74 -16.94 -2.09
C ASN A 64 15.25 -17.69 -0.83
N ARG A 65 15.30 -19.03 -0.84
CA ARG A 65 14.92 -19.89 0.30
C ARG A 65 16.10 -20.38 1.11
N ARG A 66 17.30 -20.38 0.52
CA ARG A 66 18.52 -20.88 1.12
C ARG A 66 19.19 -19.88 2.05
N HIS A 67 18.88 -18.58 1.88
CA HIS A 67 19.58 -17.49 2.56
C HIS A 67 18.72 -16.73 3.57
N ARG A 68 17.53 -17.23 3.90
CA ARG A 68 16.65 -16.66 4.92
C ARG A 68 16.70 -17.46 6.21
N SER A 69 16.31 -16.85 7.33
CA SER A 69 16.27 -17.52 8.62
C SER A 69 15.22 -18.64 8.67
N ALA A 70 15.65 -19.88 8.87
CA ALA A 70 14.74 -21.02 9.03
C ALA A 70 14.07 -21.00 10.41
N THR A 71 14.75 -20.50 11.44
CA THR A 71 14.21 -20.33 12.79
C THR A 71 13.06 -19.34 12.80
N GLU A 72 13.21 -18.20 12.14
CA GLU A 72 12.13 -17.20 12.06
C GLU A 72 10.96 -17.68 11.21
N ALA A 73 11.25 -18.40 10.12
CA ALA A 73 10.20 -19.02 9.32
C ALA A 73 9.36 -20.01 10.12
N TYR A 74 10.02 -20.88 10.89
CA TYR A 74 9.34 -21.81 11.78
C TYR A 74 8.50 -21.08 12.82
N THR A 75 9.08 -20.08 13.49
CA THR A 75 8.40 -19.29 14.52
C THR A 75 7.16 -18.61 13.95
N LEU A 76 7.28 -17.99 12.78
CA LEU A 76 6.17 -17.36 12.08
C LEU A 76 5.08 -18.38 11.73
N GLY A 77 5.45 -19.52 11.15
CA GLY A 77 4.53 -20.62 10.87
C GLY A 77 3.81 -21.11 12.13
N PHE A 78 4.55 -21.27 13.23
CA PHE A 78 3.98 -21.70 14.51
C PHE A 78 2.92 -20.71 15.05
N PHE A 79 3.21 -19.40 15.01
CA PHE A 79 2.21 -18.39 15.39
C PHE A 79 1.00 -18.40 14.47
N HIS A 80 1.20 -18.58 13.18
CA HIS A 80 0.10 -18.73 12.23
C HIS A 80 -0.76 -19.96 12.55
N GLY A 81 -0.15 -21.09 12.87
CA GLY A 81 -0.86 -22.31 13.27
C GLY A 81 -1.65 -22.14 14.56
N LEU A 82 -1.05 -21.53 15.60
CA LEU A 82 -1.72 -21.26 16.88
C LEU A 82 -2.99 -20.42 16.72
N ASN A 83 -2.96 -19.45 15.80
CA ASN A 83 -4.08 -18.55 15.56
C ASN A 83 -5.17 -19.14 14.66
N GLY A 84 -5.07 -20.44 14.32
CA GLY A 84 -6.05 -21.11 13.47
C GLY A 84 -6.01 -20.59 12.03
N SER A 85 -4.82 -20.22 11.57
CA SER A 85 -4.70 -19.39 10.41
C SER A 85 -4.77 -20.16 9.08
N ASN A 86 -5.82 -19.89 8.35
CA ASN A 86 -5.74 -19.62 6.92
C ASN A 86 -5.10 -18.25 6.63
N ASN A 87 -4.22 -17.74 7.52
CA ASN A 87 -3.51 -16.48 7.38
C ASN A 87 -2.71 -16.38 6.07
N HIS A 88 -2.46 -17.49 5.43
CA HIS A 88 -1.89 -17.58 4.10
C HIS A 88 -2.74 -16.88 3.04
N LEU A 89 -4.05 -17.11 3.07
CA LEU A 89 -5.01 -16.47 2.16
C LEU A 89 -5.19 -14.99 2.54
N VAL A 90 -5.29 -14.67 3.83
CA VAL A 90 -5.42 -13.29 4.31
C VAL A 90 -4.21 -12.43 3.93
N ILE A 91 -2.97 -12.96 4.00
CA ILE A 91 -1.77 -12.22 3.59
C ILE A 91 -1.76 -11.99 2.09
N LYS A 92 -2.12 -13.00 1.28
CA LYS A 92 -2.20 -12.89 -0.18
C LYS A 92 -3.27 -11.88 -0.59
N ASP A 93 -4.45 -12.00 -0.02
CA ASP A 93 -5.58 -11.10 -0.28
C ASP A 93 -5.29 -9.68 0.20
N LYS A 94 -4.59 -9.53 1.35
CA LYS A 94 -4.13 -8.23 1.87
C LYS A 94 -3.24 -7.50 0.87
N LEU A 95 -2.21 -8.15 0.34
CA LEU A 95 -1.30 -7.53 -0.63
C LEU A 95 -2.00 -7.24 -1.96
N GLN A 96 -2.88 -8.12 -2.41
CA GLN A 96 -3.69 -7.88 -3.60
C GLN A 96 -4.61 -6.68 -3.40
N MET A 97 -5.31 -6.61 -2.26
CA MET A 97 -6.16 -5.48 -1.91
C MET A 97 -5.36 -4.17 -1.85
N ALA A 98 -4.23 -4.15 -1.12
CA ALA A 98 -3.38 -2.98 -1.03
C ALA A 98 -2.91 -2.51 -2.41
N ASN A 99 -2.43 -3.40 -3.27
CA ASN A 99 -1.98 -3.07 -4.62
C ASN A 99 -3.13 -2.51 -5.48
N GLN A 100 -4.30 -3.14 -5.46
CA GLN A 100 -5.46 -2.64 -6.21
C GLN A 100 -5.89 -1.25 -5.73
N MET A 101 -5.89 -1.02 -4.41
CA MET A 101 -6.19 0.30 -3.84
C MET A 101 -5.13 1.33 -4.24
N ARG A 102 -3.85 0.95 -4.22
CA ARG A 102 -2.75 1.83 -4.64
C ARG A 102 -2.89 2.23 -6.10
N ASP A 103 -3.04 1.26 -6.99
CA ASP A 103 -3.16 1.50 -8.43
C ASP A 103 -4.38 2.38 -8.73
N PHE A 104 -5.54 2.05 -8.15
CA PHE A 104 -6.74 2.88 -8.30
C PHE A 104 -6.54 4.31 -7.79
N GLY A 105 -5.87 4.47 -6.62
CA GLY A 105 -5.56 5.77 -6.04
C GLY A 105 -4.66 6.60 -6.94
N LEU A 106 -3.58 6.02 -7.45
CA LEU A 106 -2.63 6.66 -8.36
C LEU A 106 -3.29 7.11 -9.66
N TYR A 107 -4.02 6.22 -10.34
CA TYR A 107 -4.75 6.59 -11.57
C TYR A 107 -5.84 7.64 -11.32
N SER A 108 -6.55 7.58 -10.19
CA SER A 108 -7.55 8.58 -9.82
C SER A 108 -6.92 9.97 -9.63
N ILE A 109 -5.77 10.04 -8.94
CA ILE A 109 -5.03 11.29 -8.74
C ILE A 109 -4.51 11.82 -10.08
N ALA A 110 -3.86 10.97 -10.88
CA ALA A 110 -3.33 11.34 -12.18
C ALA A 110 -4.45 11.95 -13.06
N ARG A 111 -5.60 11.29 -13.14
CA ARG A 111 -6.76 11.82 -13.87
C ARG A 111 -7.29 13.12 -13.28
N GLY A 112 -7.28 13.25 -11.96
CA GLY A 112 -7.66 14.48 -11.27
C GLY A 112 -6.73 15.65 -11.60
N VAL A 113 -5.42 15.40 -11.66
CA VAL A 113 -4.41 16.40 -12.07
C VAL A 113 -4.65 16.84 -13.51
N VAL A 114 -4.91 15.91 -14.44
CA VAL A 114 -5.27 16.24 -15.84
C VAL A 114 -6.49 17.16 -15.87
N ASN A 115 -7.56 16.82 -15.15
CA ASN A 115 -8.78 17.62 -15.13
C ASN A 115 -8.60 18.99 -14.48
N CYS A 116 -7.63 19.15 -13.58
CA CYS A 116 -7.27 20.42 -12.99
C CYS A 116 -6.32 21.24 -13.85
N THR A 117 -5.46 20.61 -14.64
CA THR A 117 -4.46 21.28 -15.47
C THR A 117 -5.08 21.75 -16.78
N PHE A 118 -5.92 20.94 -17.38
CA PHE A 118 -6.60 21.26 -18.65
C PHE A 118 -8.11 21.45 -18.43
N SER A 119 -8.60 22.60 -18.85
CA SER A 119 -10.04 22.80 -18.90
C SER A 119 -10.65 22.00 -20.05
N GLU A 120 -11.56 21.10 -19.77
CA GLU A 120 -12.34 20.40 -20.78
C GLU A 120 -13.30 21.37 -21.46
N SER A 121 -13.21 21.48 -22.80
CA SER A 121 -14.11 22.33 -23.57
C SER A 121 -15.56 21.92 -23.36
N GLY A 122 -16.37 22.85 -22.83
CA GLY A 122 -17.80 22.61 -22.56
C GLY A 122 -18.13 22.06 -21.17
N ASN A 123 -17.13 21.77 -20.32
CA ASN A 123 -17.36 21.36 -18.94
C ASN A 123 -16.81 22.41 -17.94
N PRO A 124 -17.63 23.35 -17.45
CA PRO A 124 -17.18 24.38 -16.51
C PRO A 124 -16.82 23.81 -15.12
N TYR A 125 -17.06 22.54 -14.88
CA TYR A 125 -16.86 21.87 -13.59
C TYR A 125 -15.63 20.93 -13.59
N SER A 126 -14.86 20.85 -14.69
CA SER A 126 -13.72 19.93 -14.80
C SER A 126 -12.74 20.05 -13.64
N HIS A 127 -12.38 21.27 -13.24
CA HIS A 127 -11.46 21.53 -12.12
C HIS A 127 -12.04 21.04 -10.77
N ALA A 128 -13.33 21.29 -10.53
CA ALA A 128 -13.99 20.80 -9.31
C ALA A 128 -14.07 19.27 -9.27
N MET A 129 -14.32 18.63 -10.40
CA MET A 129 -14.30 17.18 -10.53
C MET A 129 -12.87 16.63 -10.32
N GLY A 130 -11.86 17.31 -10.86
CA GLY A 130 -10.45 16.99 -10.66
C GLY A 130 -10.05 17.02 -9.18
N LEU A 131 -10.45 18.08 -8.46
CA LEU A 131 -10.24 18.18 -7.01
C LEU A 131 -10.83 16.99 -6.26
N VAL A 132 -12.05 16.59 -6.57
CA VAL A 132 -12.71 15.45 -5.92
C VAL A 132 -11.98 14.14 -6.23
N GLN A 133 -11.52 13.95 -7.47
CA GLN A 133 -10.73 12.79 -7.87
C GLN A 133 -9.40 12.70 -7.12
N VAL A 134 -8.67 13.82 -7.03
CA VAL A 134 -7.42 13.90 -6.26
C VAL A 134 -7.66 13.58 -4.78
N ALA A 135 -8.68 14.17 -4.17
CA ALA A 135 -9.00 13.93 -2.77
C ALA A 135 -9.35 12.47 -2.49
N ASN A 136 -10.22 11.88 -3.30
CA ASN A 136 -10.64 10.49 -3.16
C ASN A 136 -9.47 9.53 -3.45
N GLY A 137 -8.67 9.82 -4.49
CA GLY A 137 -7.49 9.03 -4.81
C GLY A 137 -6.50 9.00 -3.66
N PHE A 138 -6.22 10.14 -3.03
CA PHE A 138 -5.31 10.19 -1.89
C PHE A 138 -5.88 9.52 -0.63
N GLU A 139 -7.18 9.64 -0.37
CA GLU A 139 -7.85 8.88 0.68
C GLU A 139 -7.62 7.38 0.50
N VAL A 140 -7.77 6.86 -0.74
CA VAL A 140 -7.54 5.45 -1.07
C VAL A 140 -6.07 5.08 -0.95
N LEU A 141 -5.12 5.94 -1.36
CA LEU A 141 -3.69 5.69 -1.20
C LEU A 141 -3.27 5.58 0.27
N ILE A 142 -3.74 6.48 1.13
CA ILE A 142 -3.46 6.40 2.56
C ILE A 142 -4.01 5.10 3.14
N LYS A 143 -5.25 4.75 2.78
CA LYS A 143 -5.85 3.48 3.21
C LYS A 143 -5.08 2.28 2.67
N SER A 144 -4.59 2.31 1.43
CA SER A 144 -3.73 1.26 0.86
C SER A 144 -2.48 1.04 1.72
N ARG A 145 -1.77 2.12 2.08
CA ARG A 145 -0.58 2.03 2.93
C ARG A 145 -0.89 1.44 4.32
N ILE A 146 -2.04 1.78 4.89
CA ILE A 146 -2.51 1.19 6.16
C ILE A 146 -2.86 -0.29 5.99
N VAL A 147 -3.48 -0.68 4.88
CA VAL A 147 -3.84 -2.09 4.55
C VAL A 147 -2.59 -2.96 4.40
N GLU A 148 -1.47 -2.40 3.94
CA GLU A 148 -0.18 -3.11 3.90
C GLU A 148 0.25 -3.61 5.29
N GLU A 149 -0.12 -2.89 6.36
CA GLU A 149 0.07 -3.35 7.73
C GLU A 149 -1.00 -4.38 8.12
N HIS A 150 -2.28 -3.98 8.08
CA HIS A 150 -3.40 -4.89 8.30
C HIS A 150 -4.73 -4.33 7.79
N PRO A 151 -5.56 -5.09 7.04
CA PRO A 151 -6.82 -4.61 6.44
C PRO A 151 -7.83 -4.05 7.45
N LEU A 152 -7.91 -4.62 8.64
CA LEU A 152 -8.86 -4.15 9.67
C LEU A 152 -8.57 -2.74 10.15
N LEU A 153 -7.35 -2.23 9.97
CA LEU A 153 -6.95 -0.91 10.46
C LEU A 153 -7.63 0.25 9.73
N ILE A 154 -8.18 0.02 8.54
CA ILE A 154 -8.96 1.03 7.81
C ILE A 154 -10.43 1.11 8.24
N PHE A 155 -10.90 0.23 9.13
CA PHE A 155 -12.29 0.21 9.59
C PHE A 155 -12.43 0.85 10.96
N THR A 156 -13.51 1.62 11.17
CA THR A 156 -13.94 2.14 12.47
C THR A 156 -14.90 1.19 13.15
N LYS A 157 -15.67 0.45 12.36
CA LYS A 157 -16.58 -0.58 12.84
C LYS A 157 -16.45 -1.81 11.96
N THR A 158 -16.22 -2.93 12.63
CA THR A 158 -16.39 -4.25 12.01
C THR A 158 -17.87 -4.61 11.98
N PRO A 159 -18.35 -5.36 10.99
CA PRO A 159 -19.71 -5.87 10.96
C PRO A 159 -20.03 -6.67 12.22
N LYS A 160 -21.24 -6.44 12.80
CA LYS A 160 -21.64 -7.12 14.03
C LYS A 160 -22.06 -8.57 13.83
N ASP A 161 -22.51 -8.89 12.62
CA ASP A 161 -23.13 -10.16 12.27
C ASP A 161 -22.36 -10.87 11.14
N ILE A 162 -21.03 -10.84 11.23
CA ILE A 162 -20.24 -11.70 10.35
C ILE A 162 -20.56 -13.13 10.79
N HIS A 163 -21.40 -13.81 10.00
CA HIS A 163 -21.54 -15.24 10.10
C HIS A 163 -20.20 -15.83 9.67
N ILE A 164 -19.38 -16.18 10.65
CA ILE A 164 -18.18 -17.00 10.45
C ILE A 164 -18.70 -18.41 10.14
N ALA A 165 -19.31 -18.56 8.95
CA ALA A 165 -19.54 -19.86 8.38
C ALA A 165 -18.17 -20.39 8.00
N ASP A 166 -17.73 -21.45 8.61
CA ASP A 166 -16.44 -22.12 8.36
C ASP A 166 -15.17 -21.44 8.91
N GLY A 167 -15.29 -20.42 9.78
CA GLY A 167 -14.15 -19.89 10.53
C GLY A 167 -13.36 -18.76 9.85
N ASP A 168 -13.68 -18.37 8.62
CA ASP A 168 -12.93 -17.37 7.86
C ASP A 168 -13.76 -16.10 7.64
N MET A 169 -13.23 -14.94 8.09
CA MET A 169 -13.75 -13.64 7.72
C MET A 169 -13.21 -13.28 6.32
N LYS A 170 -14.11 -13.10 5.35
CA LYS A 170 -13.73 -12.65 4.01
C LYS A 170 -13.58 -11.14 3.97
N ILE A 171 -12.62 -10.65 3.18
CA ILE A 171 -12.42 -9.20 2.97
C ILE A 171 -13.67 -8.58 2.36
N GLU A 172 -14.37 -9.30 1.48
CA GLU A 172 -15.62 -8.86 0.85
C GLU A 172 -16.69 -8.52 1.90
N ASP A 173 -16.83 -9.33 2.95
CA ASP A 173 -17.79 -9.08 4.04
C ASP A 173 -17.46 -7.78 4.78
N LEU A 174 -16.16 -7.48 4.97
CA LEU A 174 -15.72 -6.22 5.55
C LEU A 174 -16.02 -5.02 4.66
N LEU A 175 -15.84 -5.14 3.35
CA LEU A 175 -16.09 -4.07 2.40
C LEU A 175 -17.61 -3.80 2.26
N GLU A 176 -18.44 -4.83 2.35
CA GLU A 176 -19.89 -4.70 2.22
C GLU A 176 -20.54 -4.11 3.49
N TYR A 177 -20.11 -4.54 4.67
CA TYR A 177 -20.78 -4.19 5.94
C TYR A 177 -19.94 -3.33 6.88
N GLY A 178 -18.66 -3.15 6.60
CA GLY A 178 -17.75 -2.36 7.44
C GLY A 178 -17.86 -0.86 7.19
N GLN A 179 -17.61 -0.08 8.22
CA GLN A 179 -17.47 1.37 8.10
C GLN A 179 -15.98 1.75 8.13
N THR A 180 -15.48 2.31 7.02
CA THR A 180 -14.09 2.77 6.96
C THR A 180 -13.89 4.09 7.70
N ILE A 181 -12.62 4.37 8.06
CA ILE A 181 -12.22 5.64 8.68
C ILE A 181 -12.54 6.82 7.77
N MET A 182 -12.91 7.95 8.38
CA MET A 182 -13.21 9.19 7.66
C MET A 182 -11.92 9.91 7.23
N TYR A 183 -12.05 10.78 6.24
CA TYR A 183 -10.94 11.59 5.73
C TYR A 183 -10.18 12.34 6.83
N SER A 184 -10.88 12.91 7.79
CA SER A 184 -10.27 13.65 8.92
C SER A 184 -9.47 12.78 9.89
N GLU A 185 -9.70 11.48 9.90
CA GLU A 185 -9.02 10.51 10.79
C GLU A 185 -7.78 9.89 10.15
N LEU A 186 -7.63 10.05 8.82
CA LEU A 186 -6.56 9.42 8.04
C LEU A 186 -5.15 9.75 8.55
N PRO A 187 -4.79 11.03 8.84
CA PRO A 187 -3.42 11.35 9.27
C PRO A 187 -3.03 10.68 10.58
N ASP A 188 -3.92 10.67 11.56
CA ASP A 188 -3.67 10.08 12.87
C ASP A 188 -3.59 8.55 12.77
N ARG A 189 -4.46 7.94 11.96
CA ARG A 189 -4.45 6.50 11.74
C ARG A 189 -3.20 6.07 10.98
N LEU A 190 -2.81 6.79 9.93
CA LEU A 190 -1.60 6.54 9.16
C LEU A 190 -0.37 6.58 10.08
N TRP A 191 -0.23 7.65 10.86
CA TRP A 191 0.87 7.76 11.80
C TRP A 191 0.90 6.63 12.83
N ALA A 192 -0.24 6.33 13.43
CA ALA A 192 -0.32 5.30 14.48
C ALA A 192 0.01 3.89 13.95
N THR A 193 -0.24 3.62 12.67
CA THR A 193 -0.06 2.29 12.07
C THR A 193 1.27 2.11 11.35
N THR A 194 1.78 3.16 10.71
CA THR A 194 2.97 3.09 9.85
C THR A 194 4.13 3.96 10.32
N GLY A 195 3.89 4.88 11.27
CA GLY A 195 4.86 5.90 11.68
C GLY A 195 4.99 7.08 10.71
N TYR A 196 4.34 7.03 9.53
CA TYR A 196 4.42 8.10 8.54
C TYR A 196 3.55 9.30 8.92
N LYS A 197 4.11 10.51 8.77
CA LYS A 197 3.42 11.78 9.03
C LYS A 197 3.20 12.54 7.74
N ILE A 198 1.98 13.02 7.54
CA ILE A 198 1.66 13.95 6.45
C ILE A 198 2.53 15.21 6.57
N SER A 199 3.20 15.60 5.50
CA SER A 199 4.19 16.69 5.47
C SER A 199 3.60 18.05 5.84
N ASP A 200 2.38 18.36 5.35
CA ASP A 200 1.65 19.59 5.67
C ASP A 200 0.22 19.27 6.08
N ILE A 201 0.02 19.12 7.38
CA ILE A 201 -1.30 18.78 7.96
C ILE A 201 -2.33 19.92 7.80
N GLU A 202 -1.90 21.19 7.75
CA GLU A 202 -2.83 22.29 7.60
C GLU A 202 -3.35 22.39 6.17
N LEU A 203 -2.49 22.18 5.18
CA LEU A 203 -2.91 22.08 3.78
C LEU A 203 -3.83 20.87 3.58
N PHE A 204 -3.52 19.70 4.20
CA PHE A 204 -4.39 18.51 4.19
C PHE A 204 -5.79 18.82 4.72
N LYS A 205 -5.90 19.47 5.88
CA LYS A 205 -7.17 19.86 6.49
C LYS A 205 -7.93 20.88 5.65
N LYS A 206 -7.21 21.91 5.12
CA LYS A 206 -7.79 22.92 4.23
C LYS A 206 -8.39 22.27 2.99
N PHE A 207 -7.64 21.39 2.33
CA PHE A 207 -8.10 20.67 1.15
C PHE A 207 -9.34 19.82 1.41
N GLY A 208 -9.37 19.09 2.54
CA GLY A 208 -10.54 18.32 2.97
C GLY A 208 -11.80 19.16 3.17
N LYS A 209 -11.67 20.39 3.69
CA LYS A 209 -12.80 21.33 3.81
C LYS A 209 -13.31 21.77 2.44
N ILE A 210 -12.41 22.12 1.51
CA ILE A 210 -12.77 22.53 0.14
C ILE A 210 -13.45 21.37 -0.59
N ARG A 211 -12.90 20.15 -0.50
CA ARG A 211 -13.51 18.92 -1.07
C ARG A 211 -14.94 18.71 -0.55
N ASN A 212 -15.16 18.85 0.75
CA ASN A 212 -16.50 18.70 1.33
C ASN A 212 -17.45 19.81 0.86
N GLN A 213 -16.97 21.03 0.69
CA GLN A 213 -17.77 22.11 0.14
C GLN A 213 -18.18 21.82 -1.30
N VAL A 214 -17.24 21.38 -2.15
CA VAL A 214 -17.53 21.02 -3.56
C VAL A 214 -18.55 19.88 -3.64
N ILE A 215 -18.40 18.84 -2.81
CA ILE A 215 -19.30 17.66 -2.87
C ILE A 215 -20.71 17.98 -2.37
N HIS A 216 -20.85 18.80 -1.32
CA HIS A 216 -22.12 18.93 -0.60
C HIS A 216 -22.85 20.25 -0.84
N PHE A 217 -22.17 21.30 -1.32
CA PHE A 217 -22.75 22.63 -1.36
C PHE A 217 -22.55 23.36 -2.68
N SER A 218 -21.33 23.82 -2.95
CA SER A 218 -21.02 24.69 -4.08
C SER A 218 -19.53 24.79 -4.33
N ILE A 219 -19.17 25.25 -5.52
CA ILE A 219 -17.78 25.57 -5.87
C ILE A 219 -17.36 26.81 -5.08
N PRO A 220 -16.26 26.76 -4.30
CA PRO A 220 -15.74 27.92 -3.58
C PRO A 220 -15.16 28.98 -4.53
N ASN A 221 -15.03 30.21 -4.05
CA ASN A 221 -14.39 31.30 -4.80
C ASN A 221 -12.83 31.22 -4.77
N GLU A 222 -12.25 30.13 -4.25
CA GLU A 222 -10.81 29.88 -4.30
C GLU A 222 -10.41 29.32 -5.65
N ASP A 223 -9.17 29.54 -6.05
CA ASP A 223 -8.61 28.89 -7.24
C ASP A 223 -8.43 27.40 -6.96
N ILE A 224 -9.42 26.61 -7.43
CA ILE A 224 -9.47 25.16 -7.25
C ILE A 224 -8.25 24.50 -7.89
N ASN A 225 -7.80 25.03 -9.00
CA ASN A 225 -6.66 24.52 -9.75
C ASN A 225 -5.39 24.60 -8.90
N ASP A 226 -5.07 25.82 -8.47
CA ASP A 226 -3.86 26.09 -7.69
C ASP A 226 -3.82 25.29 -6.39
N ILE A 227 -4.94 25.23 -5.67
CA ILE A 227 -4.99 24.49 -4.41
C ILE A 227 -4.84 22.97 -4.65
N THR A 228 -5.41 22.45 -5.75
CA THR A 228 -5.30 21.01 -6.09
C THR A 228 -3.88 20.66 -6.50
N LEU A 229 -3.24 21.46 -7.34
CA LEU A 229 -1.84 21.24 -7.72
C LEU A 229 -0.90 21.33 -6.51
N LYS A 230 -1.07 22.35 -5.64
CA LYS A 230 -0.29 22.44 -4.39
C LYS A 230 -0.47 21.21 -3.51
N TYR A 231 -1.70 20.76 -3.32
CA TYR A 231 -1.98 19.58 -2.51
C TYR A 231 -1.33 18.34 -3.12
N THR A 232 -1.45 18.17 -4.43
CA THR A 232 -0.86 17.01 -5.12
C THR A 232 0.65 17.00 -5.01
N PHE A 233 1.33 18.08 -5.38
CA PHE A 233 2.78 18.05 -5.51
C PHE A 233 3.55 18.39 -4.21
N GLN A 234 2.92 19.00 -3.20
CA GLN A 234 3.56 19.25 -1.91
C GLN A 234 3.26 18.15 -0.87
N ILE A 235 2.13 17.44 -0.99
CA ILE A 235 1.77 16.39 -0.03
C ILE A 235 1.77 15.02 -0.68
N ILE A 236 0.99 14.80 -1.76
CA ILE A 236 0.77 13.48 -2.33
C ILE A 236 2.04 12.96 -3.00
N GLU A 237 2.72 13.79 -3.79
CA GLU A 237 3.96 13.44 -4.45
C GLU A 237 5.01 12.96 -3.44
N LYS A 238 5.19 13.72 -2.36
CA LYS A 238 6.09 13.33 -1.28
C LYS A 238 5.66 12.01 -0.63
N PHE A 239 4.37 11.81 -0.40
CA PHE A 239 3.85 10.57 0.17
C PHE A 239 4.11 9.37 -0.75
N ILE A 240 3.89 9.52 -2.06
CA ILE A 240 4.11 8.48 -3.06
C ILE A 240 5.59 8.10 -3.15
N ASN A 241 6.46 9.10 -3.24
CA ASN A 241 7.90 8.88 -3.32
C ASN A 241 8.44 8.19 -2.06
N ASP A 242 8.10 8.70 -0.87
CA ASP A 242 8.57 8.14 0.41
C ASP A 242 8.10 6.70 0.66
N ASN A 243 6.94 6.28 0.15
CA ASN A 243 6.38 4.95 0.43
C ASN A 243 6.60 3.93 -0.69
N TRP A 244 6.71 4.35 -1.96
CA TRP A 244 6.77 3.43 -3.10
C TRP A 244 7.83 3.78 -4.14
N ASP A 245 8.67 4.81 -3.91
CA ASP A 245 9.75 5.26 -4.80
C ASP A 245 9.28 5.44 -6.26
N THR A 246 8.13 6.09 -6.44
CA THR A 246 7.52 6.44 -7.72
C THR A 246 6.97 7.87 -7.67
N THR A 247 6.48 8.38 -8.78
CA THR A 247 5.89 9.71 -8.91
C THR A 247 4.51 9.63 -9.56
N ILE A 248 3.63 10.59 -9.24
CA ILE A 248 2.34 10.68 -9.92
C ILE A 248 2.49 10.98 -11.42
N LEU A 249 3.60 11.59 -11.82
CA LEU A 249 3.86 11.92 -13.21
C LEU A 249 4.00 10.69 -14.11
N GLU A 250 4.47 9.55 -13.59
CA GLU A 250 4.52 8.28 -14.34
C GLU A 250 3.15 7.81 -14.80
N TYR A 251 2.10 8.12 -14.01
CA TYR A 251 0.71 7.74 -14.28
C TYR A 251 -0.03 8.75 -15.15
N THR A 252 0.60 9.91 -15.44
CA THR A 252 0.04 10.96 -16.29
C THR A 252 0.62 10.94 -17.70
N SER A 253 1.78 10.34 -17.89
CA SER A 253 2.53 10.36 -19.16
C SER A 253 1.83 9.65 -20.35
N GLU A 254 0.80 8.85 -20.07
CA GLU A 254 0.00 8.21 -21.13
C GLU A 254 -0.90 9.20 -21.90
N PHE A 255 -0.97 10.48 -21.47
CA PHE A 255 -1.99 11.39 -22.02
C PHE A 255 -1.51 12.24 -23.20
N ASP A 256 -0.27 12.66 -23.27
CA ASP A 256 0.38 13.39 -24.40
C ASP A 256 1.77 13.86 -23.95
N ASP A 257 2.75 13.92 -24.86
CA ASP A 257 4.10 14.42 -24.55
C ASP A 257 4.10 15.88 -24.08
N ALA A 258 3.26 16.73 -24.66
CA ALA A 258 3.08 18.13 -24.25
C ALA A 258 2.44 18.32 -22.87
N TYR A 259 1.85 17.25 -22.31
CA TYR A 259 1.18 17.32 -21.00
C TYR A 259 2.16 17.57 -19.85
N LEU A 260 3.27 16.83 -19.85
CA LEU A 260 4.30 16.96 -18.79
C LEU A 260 4.89 18.37 -18.79
N GLU A 261 5.22 18.93 -19.97
CA GLU A 261 5.75 20.29 -20.09
C GLU A 261 4.80 21.30 -19.44
N TYR A 262 3.51 21.22 -19.76
CA TYR A 262 2.52 22.14 -19.20
C TYR A 262 2.33 21.96 -17.68
N VAL A 263 2.41 20.74 -17.15
CA VAL A 263 2.38 20.50 -15.70
C VAL A 263 3.58 21.19 -15.05
N PHE A 264 4.80 21.04 -15.60
CA PHE A 264 6.00 21.69 -15.08
C PHE A 264 5.90 23.21 -15.12
N GLU A 265 5.34 23.81 -16.19
CA GLU A 265 5.07 25.26 -16.23
C GLU A 265 4.14 25.71 -15.08
N GLN A 266 3.09 24.92 -14.77
CA GLN A 266 2.21 25.24 -13.65
C GLN A 266 2.93 25.09 -12.30
N LEU A 267 3.79 24.11 -12.13
CA LEU A 267 4.58 23.94 -10.91
C LEU A 267 5.54 25.11 -10.70
N GLU A 268 6.22 25.57 -11.77
CA GLU A 268 7.08 26.74 -11.74
C GLU A 268 6.30 28.00 -11.36
N ARG A 269 5.15 28.23 -12.00
CA ARG A 269 4.24 29.36 -11.67
C ARG A 269 3.85 29.36 -10.19
N LEU A 270 3.66 28.18 -9.60
CA LEU A 270 3.27 28.01 -8.20
C LEU A 270 4.46 27.96 -7.22
N ASN A 271 5.69 28.06 -7.72
CA ASN A 271 6.94 27.87 -6.96
C ASN A 271 6.97 26.53 -6.22
N ILE A 272 6.55 25.46 -6.90
CA ILE A 272 6.60 24.10 -6.39
C ILE A 272 7.80 23.39 -7.03
N SER A 273 8.69 22.84 -6.19
CA SER A 273 9.82 22.03 -6.61
C SER A 273 9.54 20.58 -6.34
N ILE A 274 9.87 19.72 -7.31
CA ILE A 274 9.79 18.25 -7.20
C ILE A 274 11.11 17.63 -7.65
N ASP A 275 11.36 16.37 -7.28
CA ASP A 275 12.62 15.66 -7.58
C ASP A 275 12.66 15.10 -9.02
N TYR A 276 11.88 15.66 -9.92
CA TYR A 276 11.78 15.22 -11.32
C TYR A 276 11.87 16.42 -12.27
N SER A 277 12.36 16.14 -13.48
CA SER A 277 12.41 17.05 -14.61
C SER A 277 12.08 16.31 -15.91
N VAL A 278 12.01 17.04 -17.02
CA VAL A 278 11.75 16.48 -18.35
C VAL A 278 12.97 16.75 -19.21
N ASP A 279 13.44 15.73 -19.95
CA ASP A 279 14.54 15.89 -20.92
C ASP A 279 14.06 16.50 -22.25
N GLU A 280 15.00 16.72 -23.18
CA GLU A 280 14.71 17.26 -24.53
C GLU A 280 13.78 16.36 -25.38
N SER A 281 13.59 15.10 -24.96
CA SER A 281 12.73 14.12 -25.63
C SER A 281 11.43 13.87 -24.85
N PHE A 282 11.09 14.75 -23.90
CA PHE A 282 9.93 14.66 -23.03
C PHE A 282 9.88 13.44 -22.11
N ASN A 283 11.02 12.78 -21.85
CA ASN A 283 11.08 11.72 -20.86
C ASN A 283 11.24 12.29 -19.45
N LEU A 284 10.54 11.68 -18.51
CA LEU A 284 10.66 12.03 -17.09
C LEU A 284 12.01 11.53 -16.55
N ILE A 285 12.75 12.42 -15.90
CA ILE A 285 14.05 12.12 -15.27
C ILE A 285 13.97 12.48 -13.80
N LYS A 286 14.44 11.58 -12.92
CA LYS A 286 14.62 11.86 -11.50
C LYS A 286 15.90 12.69 -11.32
N ASN A 287 15.79 13.81 -10.64
CA ASN A 287 16.94 14.67 -10.34
C ASN A 287 17.77 14.05 -9.19
N ASP A 288 19.10 14.11 -9.30
CA ASP A 288 20.04 13.59 -8.28
C ASP A 288 20.03 14.41 -6.98
#